data_8ab8f4a5315226cf0cdbaea4bf65d4ce
#
_entry.id   8ab8f4a5315226cf0cdbaea4bf65d4ce
#
_cell.length_a   1.000
_cell.length_b   1.000
_cell.length_c   1.000
_cell.angle_alpha   90.00
_cell.angle_beta   90.00
_cell.angle_gamma   90.00
#
_symmetry.space_group_name_H-M   'P 1'
#
loop_
_entity.id
_entity.type
_entity.pdbx_description
1 polymer ?
#
loop_
_entity_poly.entity_id
_entity_poly.type
_entity_poly.pdbx_seq_one_letter_code
_entity_poly.pdbx_strand_id
1 'polypeptide(L)'
;MTVDGTELTKLDEKRLREILNEVRSKSQMRLMSSGHTAAVSRATSYFSDVSYYNEITAGIDYFQSVEQWVREFDSKKGEIIAGLKRVMGALFTRDNMTVSYTADDQGFSFLPEAMKKLSQALPEGEKKTYAVKAPGIRRNEGFTSSSKVNYVARCGSFAGSGYPYTGVLRLLKVALNYDYLWINLRVKGGAYGCMSAITRSGDGYFVSYRDPNMKETNDIYEGIPEYLENFNADERDMTKYVIGTISELDTPLTPSQKGARGLAAWYSGLTDEMVQKERDEILNARVEDVRALSGIVREVLKTGALCAIGNEEKIKADAAMFGAIQPLYNGTASEDGQ
;
A
#
# COMPACT_ATOMS: atom_id res chain seq x y z
N MET A 1 -21.69 -19.10 -2.70
CA MET A 1 -21.97 -18.33 -3.93
C MET A 1 -22.41 -19.33 -4.99
N THR A 2 -23.65 -19.41 -5.26
CA THR A 2 -24.17 -20.15 -6.42
C THR A 2 -24.00 -19.27 -7.66
N VAL A 3 -23.28 -19.77 -8.64
CA VAL A 3 -23.02 -19.10 -9.93
C VAL A 3 -24.24 -19.26 -10.85
N ASP A 4 -25.43 -19.15 -10.31
CA ASP A 4 -26.66 -19.09 -11.11
C ASP A 4 -26.99 -17.60 -11.32
N GLY A 5 -26.73 -17.11 -12.53
CA GLY A 5 -26.95 -15.70 -12.90
C GLY A 5 -28.40 -15.20 -12.73
N THR A 6 -29.33 -16.07 -12.37
CA THR A 6 -30.72 -15.72 -12.10
C THR A 6 -30.97 -15.24 -10.66
N GLU A 7 -30.16 -15.64 -9.67
CA GLU A 7 -30.34 -15.19 -8.27
C GLU A 7 -29.74 -13.80 -7.98
N LEU A 8 -28.72 -13.37 -8.70
CA LEU A 8 -28.18 -12.01 -8.60
C LEU A 8 -29.11 -10.92 -9.14
N THR A 9 -30.17 -11.28 -9.81
CA THR A 9 -31.23 -10.34 -10.22
C THR A 9 -32.16 -9.93 -9.08
N LYS A 10 -32.16 -10.67 -7.96
CA LYS A 10 -32.86 -10.33 -6.72
C LYS A 10 -31.86 -9.88 -5.63
N LEU A 11 -31.04 -8.89 -5.94
CA LEU A 11 -30.32 -8.18 -4.89
C LEU A 11 -31.36 -7.55 -3.96
N ASP A 12 -31.54 -8.17 -2.79
CA ASP A 12 -32.38 -7.61 -1.75
C ASP A 12 -31.76 -6.27 -1.32
N GLU A 13 -32.48 -5.18 -1.58
CA GLU A 13 -32.06 -3.83 -1.26
C GLU A 13 -31.69 -3.68 0.22
N LYS A 14 -32.42 -4.36 1.11
CA LYS A 14 -32.13 -4.41 2.53
C LYS A 14 -30.74 -5.03 2.77
N ARG A 15 -30.47 -6.17 2.14
CA ARG A 15 -29.17 -6.85 2.27
C ARG A 15 -28.02 -6.02 1.70
N LEU A 16 -28.24 -5.33 0.58
CA LEU A 16 -27.25 -4.43 0.01
C LEU A 16 -26.90 -3.28 0.97
N ARG A 17 -27.92 -2.67 1.59
CA ARG A 17 -27.73 -1.63 2.61
C ARG A 17 -26.94 -2.14 3.81
N GLU A 18 -27.24 -3.36 4.30
CA GLU A 18 -26.51 -4.00 5.40
C GLU A 18 -25.03 -4.21 5.03
N ILE A 19 -24.75 -4.75 3.84
CA ILE A 19 -23.39 -4.97 3.33
C ILE A 19 -22.62 -3.64 3.23
N LEU A 20 -23.23 -2.58 2.68
CA LEU A 20 -22.57 -1.27 2.57
C LEU A 20 -22.24 -0.69 3.95
N ASN A 21 -23.13 -0.82 4.94
CA ASN A 21 -22.86 -0.40 6.31
C ASN A 21 -21.72 -1.22 6.95
N GLU A 22 -21.68 -2.52 6.71
CA GLU A 22 -20.59 -3.39 7.18
C GLU A 22 -19.25 -2.99 6.54
N VAL A 23 -19.22 -2.76 5.23
CA VAL A 23 -18.05 -2.32 4.48
C VAL A 23 -17.57 -0.96 4.99
N ARG A 24 -18.48 0.00 5.20
CA ARG A 24 -18.16 1.32 5.78
C ARG A 24 -17.49 1.15 7.14
N SER A 25 -18.10 0.39 8.05
CA SER A 25 -17.58 0.19 9.41
C SER A 25 -16.21 -0.48 9.41
N LYS A 26 -16.01 -1.53 8.61
CA LYS A 26 -14.71 -2.22 8.46
C LYS A 26 -13.64 -1.29 7.89
N SER A 27 -13.98 -0.49 6.88
CA SER A 27 -13.03 0.45 6.27
C SER A 27 -12.66 1.56 7.25
N GLN A 28 -13.61 2.09 8.01
CA GLN A 28 -13.37 3.08 9.06
C GLN A 28 -12.42 2.53 10.13
N MET A 29 -12.68 1.32 10.66
CA MET A 29 -11.79 0.68 11.64
C MET A 29 -10.37 0.48 11.09
N ARG A 30 -10.25 0.09 9.81
CA ARG A 30 -8.95 -0.05 9.15
C ARG A 30 -8.20 1.28 9.06
N LEU A 31 -8.85 2.37 8.64
CA LEU A 31 -8.26 3.70 8.59
C LEU A 31 -7.80 4.18 9.97
N MET A 32 -8.56 3.90 11.03
CA MET A 32 -8.19 4.24 12.40
C MET A 32 -6.99 3.42 12.91
N SER A 33 -6.97 2.12 12.68
CA SER A 33 -5.91 1.22 13.19
C SER A 33 -4.63 1.29 12.38
N SER A 34 -4.72 1.58 11.09
CA SER A 34 -3.63 1.53 10.10
C SER A 34 -3.47 2.84 9.33
N GLY A 35 -3.62 3.98 10.01
CA GLY A 35 -3.52 5.30 9.40
C GLY A 35 -2.20 5.55 8.67
N HIS A 36 -1.09 4.95 9.13
CA HIS A 36 0.20 4.99 8.44
C HIS A 36 0.14 4.37 7.03
N THR A 37 -0.53 3.22 6.89
CA THR A 37 -0.71 2.57 5.57
C THR A 37 -1.61 3.42 4.67
N ALA A 38 -2.68 4.01 5.22
CA ALA A 38 -3.56 4.88 4.48
C ALA A 38 -2.84 6.16 4.00
N ALA A 39 -2.00 6.76 4.85
CA ALA A 39 -1.21 7.94 4.50
C ALA A 39 -0.20 7.63 3.37
N VAL A 40 0.49 6.47 3.43
CA VAL A 40 1.40 6.01 2.37
C VAL A 40 0.62 5.76 1.07
N SER A 41 -0.49 5.01 1.12
CA SER A 41 -1.33 4.74 -0.05
C SER A 41 -1.79 6.04 -0.72
N ARG A 42 -2.28 6.98 0.09
CA ARG A 42 -2.72 8.29 -0.39
C ARG A 42 -1.59 9.07 -1.07
N ALA A 43 -0.44 9.21 -0.43
CA ALA A 43 0.67 9.98 -0.98
C ALA A 43 1.27 9.33 -2.25
N THR A 44 1.36 8.00 -2.30
CA THR A 44 1.85 7.29 -3.50
C THR A 44 0.85 7.32 -4.65
N SER A 45 -0.44 7.46 -4.37
CA SER A 45 -1.49 7.51 -5.40
C SER A 45 -1.38 8.73 -6.34
N TYR A 46 -0.63 9.75 -5.95
CA TYR A 46 -0.45 10.95 -6.79
C TYR A 46 0.43 10.70 -8.02
N PHE A 47 1.32 9.71 -7.97
CA PHE A 47 2.31 9.46 -9.00
C PHE A 47 2.43 7.99 -9.46
N SER A 48 1.89 7.04 -8.70
CA SER A 48 1.93 5.61 -9.02
C SER A 48 0.57 5.12 -9.48
N ASP A 49 0.47 4.59 -10.71
CA ASP A 49 -0.77 4.07 -11.29
C ASP A 49 -1.37 2.95 -10.42
N VAL A 50 -0.51 2.04 -9.90
CA VAL A 50 -0.93 0.94 -9.02
C VAL A 50 -1.48 1.48 -7.69
N SER A 51 -0.79 2.44 -7.09
CA SER A 51 -1.22 3.05 -5.84
C SER A 51 -2.50 3.86 -6.02
N TYR A 52 -2.68 4.52 -7.15
CA TYR A 52 -3.94 5.19 -7.48
C TYR A 52 -5.10 4.20 -7.61
N TYR A 53 -4.89 3.07 -8.31
CA TYR A 53 -5.89 2.02 -8.35
C TYR A 53 -6.27 1.51 -6.95
N ASN A 54 -5.28 1.27 -6.10
CA ASN A 54 -5.52 0.84 -4.72
C ASN A 54 -6.27 1.91 -3.90
N GLU A 55 -5.98 3.19 -4.12
CA GLU A 55 -6.65 4.30 -3.43
C GLU A 55 -8.14 4.35 -3.77
N ILE A 56 -8.50 4.29 -5.05
CA ILE A 56 -9.90 4.33 -5.50
C ILE A 56 -10.68 3.04 -5.23
N THR A 57 -10.02 1.92 -4.94
CA THR A 57 -10.66 0.62 -4.68
C THR A 57 -10.63 0.19 -3.22
N ALA A 58 -9.73 0.74 -2.43
CA ALA A 58 -9.53 0.31 -1.04
C ALA A 58 -9.00 1.42 -0.10
N GLY A 59 -8.67 2.63 -0.58
CA GLY A 59 -8.09 3.72 0.19
C GLY A 59 -9.12 4.68 0.80
N ILE A 60 -8.69 5.94 0.99
CA ILE A 60 -9.54 7.00 1.55
C ILE A 60 -10.66 7.38 0.58
N ASP A 61 -10.36 7.53 -0.73
CA ASP A 61 -11.37 7.85 -1.75
C ASP A 61 -12.44 6.75 -1.83
N TYR A 62 -12.03 5.47 -1.72
CA TYR A 62 -12.98 4.35 -1.63
C TYR A 62 -13.88 4.46 -0.41
N PHE A 63 -13.30 4.72 0.76
CA PHE A 63 -14.06 4.86 2.00
C PHE A 63 -15.07 6.00 1.90
N GLN A 64 -14.66 7.17 1.41
CA GLN A 64 -15.53 8.34 1.25
C GLN A 64 -16.67 8.06 0.24
N SER A 65 -16.39 7.30 -0.83
CA SER A 65 -17.41 6.87 -1.79
C SER A 65 -18.43 5.94 -1.14
N VAL A 66 -17.98 4.96 -0.36
CA VAL A 66 -18.86 4.04 0.38
C VAL A 66 -19.69 4.80 1.43
N GLU A 67 -19.09 5.74 2.15
CA GLU A 67 -19.78 6.60 3.11
C GLU A 67 -20.88 7.42 2.44
N GLN A 68 -20.61 7.99 1.27
CA GLN A 68 -21.60 8.69 0.47
C GLN A 68 -22.73 7.74 0.02
N TRP A 69 -22.42 6.54 -0.47
CA TRP A 69 -23.43 5.57 -0.88
C TRP A 69 -24.33 5.13 0.27
N VAL A 70 -23.79 4.98 1.47
CA VAL A 70 -24.59 4.67 2.66
C VAL A 70 -25.53 5.83 3.00
N ARG A 71 -25.03 7.06 2.99
CA ARG A 71 -25.82 8.27 3.31
C ARG A 71 -26.93 8.51 2.27
N GLU A 72 -26.62 8.33 1.00
CA GLU A 72 -27.52 8.62 -0.13
C GLU A 72 -28.17 7.35 -0.71
N PHE A 73 -28.24 6.26 0.07
CA PHE A 73 -28.60 4.94 -0.44
C PHE A 73 -29.91 4.93 -1.21
N ASP A 74 -30.96 5.56 -0.69
CA ASP A 74 -32.27 5.49 -1.29
C ASP A 74 -32.35 6.16 -2.67
N SER A 75 -31.56 7.18 -2.91
CA SER A 75 -31.43 7.84 -4.22
C SER A 75 -30.41 7.16 -5.14
N LYS A 76 -29.37 6.49 -4.58
CA LYS A 76 -28.24 5.91 -5.32
C LYS A 76 -28.34 4.40 -5.56
N LYS A 77 -29.25 3.69 -4.91
CA LYS A 77 -29.34 2.22 -4.97
C LYS A 77 -29.44 1.68 -6.39
N GLY A 78 -30.19 2.32 -7.27
CA GLY A 78 -30.31 1.91 -8.67
C GLY A 78 -29.00 2.01 -9.44
N GLU A 79 -28.23 3.08 -9.23
CA GLU A 79 -26.91 3.29 -9.81
C GLU A 79 -25.90 2.25 -9.29
N ILE A 80 -25.89 2.00 -7.96
CA ILE A 80 -25.03 1.03 -7.32
C ILE A 80 -25.29 -0.38 -7.87
N ILE A 81 -26.55 -0.80 -7.96
CA ILE A 81 -26.96 -2.11 -8.50
C ILE A 81 -26.54 -2.24 -9.98
N ALA A 82 -26.76 -1.22 -10.78
CA ALA A 82 -26.36 -1.21 -12.19
C ALA A 82 -24.83 -1.29 -12.34
N GLY A 83 -24.09 -0.58 -11.48
CA GLY A 83 -22.62 -0.65 -11.41
C GLY A 83 -22.13 -2.04 -11.06
N LEU A 84 -22.68 -2.67 -10.02
CA LEU A 84 -22.33 -4.03 -9.61
C LEU A 84 -22.59 -5.05 -10.73
N LYS A 85 -23.73 -4.96 -11.41
CA LYS A 85 -24.06 -5.84 -12.55
C LYS A 85 -23.06 -5.68 -13.70
N ARG A 86 -22.65 -4.45 -14.04
CA ARG A 86 -21.62 -4.22 -15.06
C ARG A 86 -20.28 -4.83 -14.69
N VAL A 87 -19.82 -4.62 -13.44
CA VAL A 87 -18.58 -5.17 -12.95
C VAL A 87 -18.59 -6.69 -12.97
N MET A 88 -19.69 -7.30 -12.50
CA MET A 88 -19.86 -8.75 -12.53
C MET A 88 -19.81 -9.30 -13.96
N GLY A 89 -20.53 -8.69 -14.88
CA GLY A 89 -20.54 -9.11 -16.28
C GLY A 89 -19.18 -8.98 -16.98
N ALA A 90 -18.35 -8.03 -16.52
CA ALA A 90 -16.98 -7.87 -17.05
C ALA A 90 -15.97 -8.83 -16.41
N LEU A 91 -16.11 -9.15 -15.11
CA LEU A 91 -15.12 -9.94 -14.37
C LEU A 91 -15.37 -11.44 -14.45
N PHE A 92 -16.64 -11.89 -14.33
CA PHE A 92 -16.97 -13.32 -14.25
C PHE A 92 -17.19 -13.92 -15.63
N THR A 93 -16.13 -13.90 -16.45
CA THR A 93 -16.11 -14.51 -17.78
C THR A 93 -15.00 -15.54 -17.86
N ARG A 94 -15.14 -16.51 -18.80
CA ARG A 94 -14.15 -17.56 -19.02
C ARG A 94 -12.78 -16.99 -19.37
N ASP A 95 -12.75 -16.01 -20.27
CA ASP A 95 -11.49 -15.43 -20.77
C ASP A 95 -10.76 -14.55 -19.75
N ASN A 96 -11.45 -14.12 -18.69
CA ASN A 96 -10.86 -13.35 -17.61
C ASN A 96 -10.42 -14.20 -16.41
N MET A 97 -10.59 -15.54 -16.50
CA MET A 97 -10.26 -16.46 -15.42
C MET A 97 -8.78 -16.81 -15.42
N THR A 98 -8.11 -16.62 -14.29
CA THR A 98 -6.78 -17.17 -14.02
C THR A 98 -6.84 -18.06 -12.79
N VAL A 99 -6.28 -19.27 -12.90
CA VAL A 99 -6.26 -20.24 -11.81
C VAL A 99 -4.84 -20.46 -11.33
N SER A 100 -4.61 -20.27 -10.05
CA SER A 100 -3.37 -20.67 -9.37
C SER A 100 -3.70 -21.75 -8.35
N TYR A 101 -3.01 -22.86 -8.44
CA TYR A 101 -3.25 -24.01 -7.58
C TYR A 101 -1.95 -24.54 -6.98
N THR A 102 -1.97 -24.81 -5.69
CA THR A 102 -0.81 -25.34 -4.96
C THR A 102 -1.23 -26.59 -4.22
N ALA A 103 -0.72 -27.73 -4.63
CA ALA A 103 -0.99 -29.03 -4.04
C ALA A 103 0.16 -30.00 -4.34
N ASP A 104 0.06 -31.21 -3.76
CA ASP A 104 0.83 -32.37 -4.20
C ASP A 104 0.28 -32.94 -5.51
N ASP A 105 0.94 -33.98 -6.05
CA ASP A 105 0.54 -34.61 -7.32
C ASP A 105 -0.86 -35.23 -7.24
N GLN A 106 -1.24 -35.78 -6.10
CA GLN A 106 -2.56 -36.35 -5.88
C GLN A 106 -3.65 -35.27 -5.93
N GLY A 107 -3.45 -34.15 -5.22
CA GLY A 107 -4.35 -32.99 -5.27
C GLY A 107 -4.47 -32.41 -6.67
N PHE A 108 -3.34 -32.30 -7.40
CA PHE A 108 -3.33 -31.79 -8.76
C PHE A 108 -4.16 -32.63 -9.73
N SER A 109 -4.27 -33.94 -9.53
CA SER A 109 -5.05 -34.83 -10.40
C SER A 109 -6.52 -34.47 -10.51
N PHE A 110 -7.10 -33.84 -9.51
CA PHE A 110 -8.52 -33.42 -9.49
C PHE A 110 -8.77 -32.07 -10.19
N LEU A 111 -7.73 -31.26 -10.38
CA LEU A 111 -7.86 -29.91 -10.89
C LEU A 111 -8.47 -29.82 -12.31
N PRO A 112 -8.06 -30.64 -13.30
CA PRO A 112 -8.55 -30.53 -14.67
C PRO A 112 -10.08 -30.67 -14.77
N GLU A 113 -10.66 -31.63 -14.05
CA GLU A 113 -12.11 -31.86 -14.06
C GLU A 113 -12.87 -30.72 -13.37
N ALA A 114 -12.37 -30.25 -12.23
CA ALA A 114 -12.95 -29.11 -11.53
C ALA A 114 -12.92 -27.85 -12.40
N MET A 115 -11.81 -27.60 -13.09
CA MET A 115 -11.66 -26.46 -14.00
C MET A 115 -12.56 -26.56 -15.22
N LYS A 116 -12.75 -27.75 -15.77
CA LYS A 116 -13.71 -27.99 -16.86
C LYS A 116 -15.13 -27.59 -16.44
N LYS A 117 -15.57 -28.03 -15.28
CA LYS A 117 -16.90 -27.70 -14.72
C LYS A 117 -17.05 -26.18 -14.50
N LEU A 118 -16.04 -25.55 -13.89
CA LEU A 118 -16.06 -24.10 -13.64
C LEU A 118 -16.08 -23.31 -14.96
N SER A 119 -15.21 -23.67 -15.91
CA SER A 119 -15.16 -23.02 -17.22
C SER A 119 -16.47 -23.15 -18.00
N GLN A 120 -17.16 -24.30 -17.90
CA GLN A 120 -18.46 -24.49 -18.53
C GLN A 120 -19.58 -23.66 -17.88
N ALA A 121 -19.47 -23.34 -16.59
CA ALA A 121 -20.43 -22.53 -15.85
C ALA A 121 -20.24 -21.02 -16.08
N LEU A 122 -19.09 -20.59 -16.58
CA LEU A 122 -18.82 -19.18 -16.86
C LEU A 122 -19.21 -18.82 -18.31
N PRO A 123 -19.85 -17.64 -18.53
CA PRO A 123 -20.11 -17.15 -19.86
C PRO A 123 -18.80 -16.88 -20.62
N GLU A 124 -18.89 -16.95 -21.94
CA GLU A 124 -17.82 -16.41 -22.80
C GLU A 124 -17.78 -14.89 -22.66
N GLY A 125 -16.60 -14.32 -22.81
CA GLY A 125 -16.42 -12.88 -22.74
C GLY A 125 -15.09 -12.46 -23.34
N GLU A 126 -14.98 -11.22 -23.69
CA GLU A 126 -13.73 -10.64 -24.17
C GLU A 126 -12.90 -10.14 -22.99
N LYS A 127 -11.65 -10.61 -22.87
CA LYS A 127 -10.71 -10.05 -21.88
C LYS A 127 -10.35 -8.63 -22.29
N LYS A 128 -10.87 -7.66 -21.54
CA LYS A 128 -10.57 -6.24 -21.73
C LYS A 128 -9.47 -5.80 -20.77
N THR A 129 -8.51 -5.06 -21.29
CA THR A 129 -7.46 -4.43 -20.51
C THR A 129 -7.83 -2.96 -20.27
N TYR A 130 -7.87 -2.56 -19.03
CA TYR A 130 -8.12 -1.17 -18.65
C TYR A 130 -6.83 -0.58 -18.05
N ALA A 131 -6.46 0.60 -18.51
CA ALA A 131 -5.36 1.35 -17.93
C ALA A 131 -5.92 2.36 -16.92
N VAL A 132 -5.41 2.30 -15.71
CA VAL A 132 -5.62 3.33 -14.69
C VAL A 132 -4.37 4.20 -14.66
N LYS A 133 -4.55 5.51 -14.67
CA LYS A 133 -3.45 6.47 -14.62
C LYS A 133 -3.56 7.34 -13.37
N ALA A 134 -2.46 7.45 -12.65
CA ALA A 134 -2.35 8.39 -11.56
C ALA A 134 -2.55 9.82 -12.08
N PRO A 135 -3.16 10.71 -11.29
CA PRO A 135 -3.47 12.07 -11.73
C PRO A 135 -2.23 12.93 -12.01
N GLY A 136 -1.04 12.50 -11.57
CA GLY A 136 0.21 13.24 -11.74
C GLY A 136 0.26 14.59 -11.00
N ILE A 137 -0.73 14.87 -10.17
CA ILE A 137 -0.87 16.11 -9.42
C ILE A 137 -0.39 15.88 -8.00
N ARG A 138 0.67 16.56 -7.62
CA ARG A 138 1.15 16.57 -6.24
C ARG A 138 0.13 17.28 -5.34
N ARG A 139 -0.44 16.53 -4.40
CA ARG A 139 -1.32 17.07 -3.37
C ARG A 139 -0.71 16.72 -2.02
N ASN A 140 -0.16 17.68 -1.33
CA ASN A 140 0.19 17.45 0.08
C ASN A 140 -1.10 17.61 0.86
N GLU A 141 -1.59 16.54 1.47
CA GLU A 141 -2.90 16.51 2.13
C GLU A 141 -2.79 16.19 3.62
N GLY A 142 -3.54 16.94 4.42
CA GLY A 142 -3.77 16.67 5.83
C GLY A 142 -5.20 16.18 6.06
N PHE A 143 -5.36 14.95 6.57
CA PHE A 143 -6.67 14.38 6.93
C PHE A 143 -6.86 14.47 8.44
N THR A 144 -7.79 15.33 8.86
CA THR A 144 -8.07 15.55 10.28
C THR A 144 -8.97 14.47 10.86
N SER A 145 -8.69 14.09 12.11
CA SER A 145 -9.48 13.15 12.89
C SER A 145 -9.45 13.53 14.37
N SER A 146 -10.27 12.86 15.19
CA SER A 146 -10.27 12.98 16.66
C SER A 146 -9.08 12.28 17.34
N SER A 147 -8.14 11.70 16.58
CA SER A 147 -6.96 11.05 17.12
C SER A 147 -6.07 12.05 17.87
N LYS A 148 -5.41 11.59 18.93
CA LYS A 148 -4.37 12.37 19.64
C LYS A 148 -2.97 12.23 19.02
N VAL A 149 -2.83 11.33 18.05
CA VAL A 149 -1.56 11.01 17.39
C VAL A 149 -1.70 11.15 15.89
N ASN A 150 -0.55 11.27 15.21
CA ASN A 150 -0.48 11.45 13.77
C ASN A 150 0.21 10.27 13.10
N TYR A 151 -0.01 10.16 11.81
CA TYR A 151 0.69 9.32 10.87
C TYR A 151 1.20 10.23 9.75
N VAL A 152 2.50 10.37 9.61
CA VAL A 152 3.11 11.29 8.65
C VAL A 152 3.86 10.48 7.61
N ALA A 153 3.41 10.51 6.37
CA ALA A 153 4.00 9.78 5.25
C ALA A 153 4.62 10.74 4.23
N ARG A 154 5.89 10.52 3.93
CA ARG A 154 6.63 11.18 2.86
C ARG A 154 6.94 10.15 1.78
N CYS A 155 6.45 10.36 0.56
CA CYS A 155 6.52 9.38 -0.52
C CYS A 155 7.10 10.01 -1.80
N GLY A 156 7.64 9.16 -2.66
CA GLY A 156 8.12 9.59 -3.97
C GLY A 156 8.62 8.43 -4.81
N SER A 157 9.18 8.76 -5.96
CA SER A 157 9.69 7.75 -6.89
C SER A 157 11.02 8.21 -7.48
N PHE A 158 11.95 7.27 -7.63
CA PHE A 158 13.16 7.47 -8.42
C PHE A 158 13.04 6.85 -9.83
N ALA A 159 11.88 6.30 -10.17
CA ALA A 159 11.65 5.80 -11.53
C ALA A 159 11.87 6.89 -12.56
N GLY A 160 12.62 6.58 -13.63
CA GLY A 160 12.99 7.56 -14.66
C GLY A 160 14.14 8.49 -14.31
N SER A 161 14.72 8.44 -13.11
CA SER A 161 15.86 9.26 -12.70
C SER A 161 17.22 8.79 -13.27
N GLY A 162 17.25 7.60 -13.88
CA GLY A 162 18.48 6.97 -14.36
C GLY A 162 19.19 6.07 -13.33
N TYR A 163 18.76 6.08 -12.08
CA TYR A 163 19.28 5.13 -11.08
C TYR A 163 18.64 3.75 -11.24
N PRO A 164 19.44 2.66 -11.28
CA PRO A 164 18.91 1.31 -11.27
C PRO A 164 18.45 0.92 -9.85
N TYR A 165 17.47 0.00 -9.79
CA TYR A 165 17.16 -0.68 -8.54
C TYR A 165 18.30 -1.63 -8.15
N THR A 166 18.63 -1.70 -6.87
CA THR A 166 19.65 -2.62 -6.30
C THR A 166 19.14 -3.26 -5.01
N GLY A 167 19.61 -4.48 -4.73
CA GLY A 167 19.33 -5.20 -3.48
C GLY A 167 19.80 -4.44 -2.22
N VAL A 168 20.77 -3.56 -2.33
CA VAL A 168 21.25 -2.71 -1.22
C VAL A 168 20.13 -1.81 -0.67
N LEU A 169 19.10 -1.48 -1.46
CA LEU A 169 17.91 -0.75 -0.98
C LEU A 169 17.12 -1.50 0.10
N ARG A 170 17.16 -2.83 0.10
CA ARG A 170 16.58 -3.62 1.20
C ARG A 170 17.41 -3.53 2.48
N LEU A 171 18.73 -3.51 2.34
CA LEU A 171 19.63 -3.30 3.48
C LEU A 171 19.44 -1.89 4.05
N LEU A 172 19.26 -0.89 3.19
CA LEU A 172 18.94 0.47 3.59
C LEU A 172 17.67 0.53 4.46
N LYS A 173 16.63 -0.22 4.09
CA LYS A 173 15.41 -0.33 4.92
C LYS A 173 15.74 -0.76 6.35
N VAL A 174 16.59 -1.76 6.51
CA VAL A 174 16.99 -2.27 7.83
C VAL A 174 17.80 -1.20 8.58
N ALA A 175 18.82 -0.61 7.96
CA ALA A 175 19.64 0.42 8.56
C ALA A 175 18.82 1.64 9.00
N LEU A 176 17.94 2.17 8.12
CA LEU A 176 17.11 3.32 8.46
C LEU A 176 16.13 3.02 9.60
N ASN A 177 15.44 1.89 9.54
CA ASN A 177 14.39 1.57 10.51
C ASN A 177 14.91 1.23 11.90
N TYR A 178 16.16 0.75 12.04
CA TYR A 178 16.75 0.41 13.34
C TYR A 178 17.67 1.49 13.89
N ASP A 179 18.24 2.35 13.05
CA ASP A 179 19.15 3.41 13.48
C ASP A 179 18.53 4.80 13.31
N TYR A 180 18.63 5.37 12.10
CA TYR A 180 18.33 6.78 11.89
C TYR A 180 16.88 7.15 12.25
N LEU A 181 15.91 6.45 11.68
CA LEU A 181 14.50 6.73 11.93
C LEU A 181 14.10 6.34 13.34
N TRP A 182 14.58 5.20 13.84
CA TRP A 182 14.29 4.78 15.20
C TRP A 182 14.79 5.77 16.24
N ILE A 183 16.03 6.21 16.11
CA ILE A 183 16.63 7.15 17.07
C ILE A 183 15.93 8.51 17.01
N ASN A 184 15.72 9.05 15.81
CA ASN A 184 15.21 10.41 15.69
C ASN A 184 13.69 10.51 15.85
N LEU A 185 12.91 9.58 15.29
CA LEU A 185 11.44 9.62 15.40
C LEU A 185 10.93 9.00 16.69
N ARG A 186 11.46 7.83 17.09
CA ARG A 186 10.95 7.13 18.26
C ARG A 186 11.63 7.56 19.54
N VAL A 187 12.96 7.44 19.64
CA VAL A 187 13.68 7.66 20.90
C VAL A 187 13.65 9.14 21.29
N LYS A 188 13.96 10.02 20.34
CA LYS A 188 13.98 11.48 20.58
C LYS A 188 12.62 12.13 20.33
N GLY A 189 11.93 11.74 19.26
CA GLY A 189 10.67 12.36 18.83
C GLY A 189 9.42 11.83 19.51
N GLY A 190 9.46 10.64 20.14
CA GLY A 190 8.32 10.07 20.87
C GLY A 190 7.29 9.36 19.99
N ALA A 191 7.55 9.14 18.70
CA ALA A 191 6.72 8.31 17.85
C ALA A 191 6.73 6.85 18.35
N TYR A 192 5.62 6.13 18.18
CA TYR A 192 5.56 4.73 18.56
C TYR A 192 6.37 3.83 17.62
N GLY A 193 6.45 4.19 16.35
CA GLY A 193 7.22 3.45 15.34
C GLY A 193 7.49 4.27 14.10
N CYS A 194 8.34 3.70 13.25
CA CYS A 194 8.69 4.25 11.95
C CYS A 194 8.91 3.12 10.95
N MET A 195 8.65 3.37 9.68
CA MET A 195 8.82 2.40 8.61
C MET A 195 9.29 3.11 7.35
N SER A 196 10.11 2.40 6.56
CA SER A 196 10.51 2.85 5.23
C SER A 196 10.60 1.67 4.28
N ALA A 197 10.38 1.90 3.01
CA ALA A 197 10.70 0.94 1.95
C ALA A 197 10.90 1.68 0.63
N ILE A 198 11.76 1.10 -0.22
CA ILE A 198 11.94 1.50 -1.61
C ILE A 198 11.80 0.23 -2.46
N THR A 199 10.88 0.25 -3.41
CA THR A 199 10.45 -0.93 -4.18
C THR A 199 11.15 -1.02 -5.52
N ARG A 200 11.07 -2.19 -6.17
CA ARG A 200 11.60 -2.39 -7.54
C ARG A 200 10.90 -1.52 -8.58
N SER A 201 9.66 -1.10 -8.34
CA SER A 201 8.96 -0.16 -9.23
C SER A 201 9.52 1.26 -9.20
N GLY A 202 10.43 1.53 -8.26
CA GLY A 202 11.01 2.86 -8.04
C GLY A 202 10.30 3.67 -6.97
N ASP A 203 9.16 3.23 -6.48
CA ASP A 203 8.39 3.94 -5.46
C ASP A 203 9.03 3.74 -4.09
N GLY A 204 9.13 4.82 -3.32
CA GLY A 204 9.66 4.81 -1.97
C GLY A 204 8.80 5.59 -0.99
N TYR A 205 8.85 5.20 0.30
CA TYR A 205 8.17 5.91 1.37
C TYR A 205 8.95 5.87 2.68
N PHE A 206 8.72 6.90 3.48
CA PHE A 206 9.06 7.03 4.89
C PHE A 206 7.79 7.38 5.63
N VAL A 207 7.49 6.69 6.74
CA VAL A 207 6.25 6.93 7.49
C VAL A 207 6.45 6.74 8.99
N SER A 208 5.84 7.62 9.79
CA SER A 208 5.76 7.49 11.24
C SER A 208 4.43 6.86 11.68
N TYR A 209 4.46 6.22 12.83
CA TYR A 209 3.32 5.53 13.41
C TYR A 209 3.04 6.06 14.81
N ARG A 210 1.83 6.59 15.03
CA ARG A 210 1.41 7.22 16.30
C ARG A 210 2.41 8.26 16.78
N ASP A 211 2.61 9.26 15.96
CA ASP A 211 3.61 10.31 16.13
C ASP A 211 3.00 11.54 16.80
N PRO A 212 3.61 12.08 17.85
CA PRO A 212 3.18 13.37 18.43
C PRO A 212 3.59 14.58 17.58
N ASN A 213 4.55 14.42 16.66
CA ASN A 213 5.12 15.48 15.83
C ASN A 213 4.63 15.38 14.38
N MET A 214 4.87 16.44 13.60
CA MET A 214 4.51 16.46 12.18
C MET A 214 5.59 17.13 11.34
N LYS A 215 5.83 18.42 11.55
CA LYS A 215 6.87 19.14 10.81
C LYS A 215 8.27 18.58 11.12
N GLU A 216 8.60 18.39 12.36
CA GLU A 216 9.88 17.82 12.80
C GLU A 216 10.11 16.43 12.22
N THR A 217 9.04 15.62 12.11
CA THR A 217 9.09 14.30 11.48
C THR A 217 9.42 14.40 9.99
N ASN A 218 8.80 15.32 9.26
CA ASN A 218 9.14 15.56 7.86
C ASN A 218 10.58 16.07 7.70
N ASP A 219 11.04 16.96 8.58
CA ASP A 219 12.42 17.47 8.55
C ASP A 219 13.44 16.33 8.76
N ILE A 220 13.13 15.34 9.61
CA ILE A 220 13.94 14.12 9.77
C ILE A 220 14.00 13.33 8.46
N TYR A 221 12.89 13.19 7.72
CA TYR A 221 12.94 12.52 6.41
C TYR A 221 13.80 13.24 5.40
N GLU A 222 13.72 14.58 5.35
CA GLU A 222 14.57 15.40 4.48
C GLU A 222 16.07 15.28 4.82
N GLY A 223 16.41 14.93 6.05
CA GLY A 223 17.78 14.71 6.52
C GLY A 223 18.38 13.33 6.16
N ILE A 224 17.58 12.38 5.63
CA ILE A 224 18.08 11.04 5.29
C ILE A 224 19.23 11.05 4.29
N PRO A 225 19.21 11.85 3.20
CA PRO A 225 20.33 11.88 2.26
C PRO A 225 21.66 12.30 2.88
N GLU A 226 21.66 13.29 3.75
CA GLU A 226 22.86 13.74 4.46
C GLU A 226 23.36 12.66 5.44
N TYR A 227 22.45 11.99 6.15
CA TYR A 227 22.80 10.84 6.98
C TYR A 227 23.49 9.76 6.15
N LEU A 228 22.98 9.45 4.95
CA LEU A 228 23.55 8.42 4.08
C LEU A 228 24.93 8.82 3.55
N GLU A 229 25.13 10.07 3.17
CA GLU A 229 26.45 10.57 2.73
C GLU A 229 27.52 10.41 3.81
N ASN A 230 27.13 10.56 5.06
CA ASN A 230 27.97 10.40 6.24
C ASN A 230 27.85 9.00 6.89
N PHE A 231 27.11 8.07 6.25
CA PHE A 231 26.90 6.74 6.81
C PHE A 231 28.22 6.06 7.10
N ASN A 232 28.37 5.57 8.31
CA ASN A 232 29.52 4.82 8.74
C ASN A 232 29.08 3.67 9.63
N ALA A 233 29.60 2.48 9.35
CA ALA A 233 29.32 1.28 10.10
C ALA A 233 30.60 0.42 10.13
N ASP A 234 30.91 -0.16 11.26
CA ASP A 234 31.97 -1.15 11.34
C ASP A 234 31.54 -2.49 10.72
N GLU A 235 32.49 -3.43 10.60
CA GLU A 235 32.22 -4.75 10.01
C GLU A 235 31.10 -5.50 10.76
N ARG A 236 31.03 -5.35 12.07
CA ARG A 236 30.00 -6.00 12.91
C ARG A 236 28.61 -5.43 12.61
N ASP A 237 28.48 -4.13 12.47
CA ASP A 237 27.21 -3.48 12.19
C ASP A 237 26.74 -3.76 10.75
N MET A 238 27.66 -3.71 9.77
CA MET A 238 27.35 -4.14 8.40
C MET A 238 26.87 -5.59 8.36
N THR A 239 27.53 -6.49 9.10
CA THR A 239 27.10 -7.89 9.20
C THR A 239 25.69 -8.03 9.77
N LYS A 240 25.34 -7.23 10.79
CA LYS A 240 23.95 -7.23 11.35
C LYS A 240 22.92 -6.79 10.31
N TYR A 241 23.22 -5.73 9.53
CA TYR A 241 22.29 -5.27 8.49
C TYR A 241 22.11 -6.32 7.39
N VAL A 242 23.19 -6.94 6.94
CA VAL A 242 23.16 -8.02 5.95
C VAL A 242 22.34 -9.21 6.48
N ILE A 243 22.63 -9.69 7.69
CA ILE A 243 21.90 -10.82 8.31
C ILE A 243 20.41 -10.47 8.49
N GLY A 244 20.10 -9.28 8.99
CA GLY A 244 18.72 -8.82 9.14
C GLY A 244 17.98 -8.81 7.82
N THR A 245 18.60 -8.32 6.76
CA THR A 245 18.01 -8.26 5.42
C THR A 245 17.81 -9.65 4.80
N ILE A 246 18.81 -10.52 4.90
CA ILE A 246 18.73 -11.89 4.37
C ILE A 246 17.69 -12.70 5.15
N SER A 247 17.58 -12.52 6.46
CA SER A 247 16.57 -13.19 7.28
C SER A 247 15.13 -12.85 6.85
N GLU A 248 14.87 -11.62 6.39
CA GLU A 248 13.57 -11.25 5.81
C GLU A 248 13.30 -12.00 4.48
N LEU A 249 14.34 -12.15 3.65
CA LEU A 249 14.23 -12.84 2.35
C LEU A 249 14.05 -14.36 2.50
N ASP A 250 14.72 -14.95 3.47
CA ASP A 250 14.78 -16.39 3.72
C ASP A 250 13.72 -16.89 4.72
N THR A 251 12.72 -16.05 5.04
CA THR A 251 11.63 -16.46 5.92
C THR A 251 10.99 -17.74 5.38
N PRO A 252 10.90 -18.82 6.21
CA PRO A 252 10.27 -20.07 5.79
C PRO A 252 8.83 -19.86 5.34
N LEU A 253 8.48 -20.41 4.18
CA LEU A 253 7.16 -20.28 3.59
C LEU A 253 6.40 -21.62 3.67
N THR A 254 5.13 -21.54 4.05
CA THR A 254 4.19 -22.66 3.88
C THR A 254 3.96 -22.95 2.39
N PRO A 255 3.47 -24.14 2.00
CA PRO A 255 3.13 -24.43 0.60
C PRO A 255 2.22 -23.38 -0.04
N SER A 256 1.17 -22.94 0.66
CA SER A 256 0.27 -21.88 0.17
C SER A 256 1.00 -20.55 -0.08
N GLN A 257 1.91 -20.14 0.81
CA GLN A 257 2.70 -18.92 0.64
C GLN A 257 3.69 -19.04 -0.53
N LYS A 258 4.27 -20.25 -0.76
CA LYS A 258 5.11 -20.51 -1.95
C LYS A 258 4.31 -20.34 -3.23
N GLY A 259 3.08 -20.90 -3.28
CA GLY A 259 2.19 -20.72 -4.43
C GLY A 259 1.83 -19.25 -4.67
N ALA A 260 1.46 -18.52 -3.63
CA ALA A 260 1.15 -17.09 -3.73
C ALA A 260 2.37 -16.27 -4.21
N ARG A 261 3.57 -16.57 -3.70
CA ARG A 261 4.82 -15.95 -4.15
C ARG A 261 5.12 -16.25 -5.62
N GLY A 262 4.93 -17.51 -6.05
CA GLY A 262 5.11 -17.91 -7.45
C GLY A 262 4.14 -17.19 -8.38
N LEU A 263 2.86 -17.08 -7.99
CA LEU A 263 1.86 -16.33 -8.76
C LEU A 263 2.23 -14.85 -8.88
N ALA A 264 2.66 -14.22 -7.77
CA ALA A 264 3.09 -12.82 -7.77
C ALA A 264 4.33 -12.61 -8.65
N ALA A 265 5.31 -13.53 -8.60
CA ALA A 265 6.50 -13.50 -9.45
C ALA A 265 6.14 -13.61 -10.93
N TRP A 266 5.23 -14.52 -11.27
CA TRP A 266 4.75 -14.68 -12.65
C TRP A 266 4.09 -13.41 -13.20
N TYR A 267 3.19 -12.78 -12.43
CA TYR A 267 2.54 -11.53 -12.84
C TYR A 267 3.50 -10.35 -12.97
N SER A 268 4.52 -10.28 -12.10
CA SER A 268 5.49 -9.17 -12.09
C SER A 268 6.70 -9.40 -13.01
N GLY A 269 6.82 -10.57 -13.63
CA GLY A 269 7.98 -10.94 -14.44
C GLY A 269 9.27 -11.09 -13.60
N LEU A 270 9.13 -11.35 -12.30
CA LEU A 270 10.29 -11.53 -11.40
C LEU A 270 10.87 -12.94 -11.61
N THR A 271 12.12 -13.00 -12.10
CA THR A 271 12.83 -14.26 -12.34
C THR A 271 13.74 -14.65 -11.16
N ASP A 272 14.13 -15.91 -11.10
CA ASP A 272 15.06 -16.42 -10.08
C ASP A 272 16.44 -15.75 -10.20
N GLU A 273 16.88 -15.42 -11.41
CA GLU A 273 18.14 -14.70 -11.65
C GLU A 273 18.09 -13.28 -11.06
N MET A 274 16.95 -12.60 -11.20
CA MET A 274 16.76 -11.26 -10.59
C MET A 274 16.80 -11.34 -9.07
N VAL A 275 16.17 -12.37 -8.49
CA VAL A 275 16.17 -12.60 -7.03
C VAL A 275 17.59 -12.95 -6.55
N GLN A 276 18.31 -13.80 -7.28
CA GLN A 276 19.68 -14.18 -6.93
C GLN A 276 20.63 -12.98 -7.01
N LYS A 277 20.53 -12.17 -8.09
CA LYS A 277 21.32 -10.94 -8.23
C LYS A 277 21.12 -10.00 -7.04
N GLU A 278 19.85 -9.77 -6.66
CA GLU A 278 19.53 -8.94 -5.50
C GLU A 278 20.13 -9.48 -4.20
N ARG A 279 20.10 -10.80 -4.04
CA ARG A 279 20.70 -11.49 -2.90
C ARG A 279 22.23 -11.29 -2.86
N ASP A 280 22.88 -11.45 -4.00
CA ASP A 280 24.34 -11.27 -4.13
C ASP A 280 24.76 -9.83 -3.82
N GLU A 281 23.98 -8.85 -4.28
CA GLU A 281 24.18 -7.42 -3.96
C GLU A 281 24.08 -7.16 -2.44
N ILE A 282 23.12 -7.80 -1.75
CA ILE A 282 22.99 -7.67 -0.30
C ILE A 282 24.16 -8.30 0.44
N LEU A 283 24.53 -9.52 0.05
CA LEU A 283 25.62 -10.27 0.72
C LEU A 283 26.99 -9.61 0.57
N ASN A 284 27.22 -8.91 -0.52
CA ASN A 284 28.46 -8.22 -0.81
C ASN A 284 28.43 -6.71 -0.52
N ALA A 285 27.31 -6.21 0.07
CA ALA A 285 27.13 -4.79 0.34
C ALA A 285 28.19 -4.23 1.30
N ARG A 286 28.72 -3.07 0.96
CA ARG A 286 29.71 -2.31 1.74
C ARG A 286 29.13 -0.96 2.15
N VAL A 287 29.83 -0.28 3.04
CA VAL A 287 29.47 1.07 3.50
C VAL A 287 29.30 2.04 2.32
N GLU A 288 30.21 1.97 1.33
CA GLU A 288 30.18 2.81 0.13
C GLU A 288 28.92 2.60 -0.70
N ASP A 289 28.44 1.35 -0.79
CA ASP A 289 27.20 1.03 -1.51
C ASP A 289 25.98 1.65 -0.83
N VAL A 290 25.95 1.67 0.50
CA VAL A 290 24.90 2.34 1.28
C VAL A 290 24.98 3.87 1.09
N ARG A 291 26.17 4.46 1.13
CA ARG A 291 26.37 5.90 0.87
C ARG A 291 25.88 6.30 -0.52
N ALA A 292 26.15 5.48 -1.53
CA ALA A 292 25.72 5.73 -2.90
C ALA A 292 24.18 5.82 -3.07
N LEU A 293 23.41 5.27 -2.14
CA LEU A 293 21.94 5.36 -2.15
C LEU A 293 21.41 6.75 -1.81
N SER A 294 22.25 7.67 -1.31
CA SER A 294 21.84 9.05 -1.02
C SER A 294 21.21 9.74 -2.25
N GLY A 295 21.73 9.49 -3.45
CA GLY A 295 21.18 10.01 -4.71
C GLY A 295 19.79 9.47 -5.00
N ILE A 296 19.53 8.18 -4.80
CA ILE A 296 18.21 7.56 -4.98
C ILE A 296 17.20 8.16 -3.99
N VAL A 297 17.60 8.30 -2.72
CA VAL A 297 16.71 8.87 -1.69
C VAL A 297 16.41 10.35 -1.99
N ARG A 298 17.37 11.12 -2.53
CA ARG A 298 17.12 12.51 -2.99
C ARG A 298 16.05 12.55 -4.07
N GLU A 299 16.09 11.64 -5.05
CA GLU A 299 15.07 11.60 -6.11
C GLU A 299 13.69 11.21 -5.55
N VAL A 300 13.62 10.26 -4.61
CA VAL A 300 12.39 9.92 -3.90
C VAL A 300 11.81 11.15 -3.17
N LEU A 301 12.64 11.85 -2.39
CA LEU A 301 12.20 13.03 -1.63
C LEU A 301 11.84 14.22 -2.54
N LYS A 302 12.49 14.37 -3.68
CA LYS A 302 12.21 15.42 -4.69
C LYS A 302 10.81 15.30 -5.28
N THR A 303 10.25 14.10 -5.41
CA THR A 303 8.84 13.90 -5.78
C THR A 303 7.92 14.62 -4.80
N GLY A 304 8.26 14.58 -3.52
CA GLY A 304 7.73 15.47 -2.50
C GLY A 304 6.27 15.26 -2.16
N ALA A 305 5.73 14.07 -2.33
CA ALA A 305 4.36 13.75 -1.92
C ALA A 305 4.28 13.54 -0.41
N LEU A 306 3.40 14.29 0.25
CA LEU A 306 3.18 14.24 1.70
C LEU A 306 1.70 13.95 1.99
N CYS A 307 1.45 13.04 2.90
CA CYS A 307 0.13 12.85 3.49
C CYS A 307 0.26 12.68 5.00
N ALA A 308 -0.53 13.42 5.75
CA ALA A 308 -0.66 13.24 7.19
C ALA A 308 -2.12 12.92 7.55
N ILE A 309 -2.28 11.97 8.48
CA ILE A 309 -3.59 11.62 9.06
C ILE A 309 -3.47 11.74 10.56
N GLY A 310 -4.36 12.50 11.23
CA GLY A 310 -4.29 12.57 12.68
C GLY A 310 -4.98 13.73 13.31
N ASN A 311 -4.34 14.28 14.36
CA ASN A 311 -4.89 15.30 15.23
C ASN A 311 -5.20 16.59 14.47
N GLU A 312 -6.44 17.06 14.60
CA GLU A 312 -6.92 18.25 13.90
C GLU A 312 -6.15 19.52 14.25
N GLU A 313 -5.87 19.73 15.53
CA GLU A 313 -5.14 20.94 15.98
C GLU A 313 -3.72 20.97 15.43
N LYS A 314 -3.05 19.82 15.43
CA LYS A 314 -1.68 19.68 14.90
C LYS A 314 -1.62 19.89 13.39
N ILE A 315 -2.52 19.27 12.64
CA ILE A 315 -2.61 19.45 11.18
C ILE A 315 -2.89 20.92 10.82
N LYS A 316 -3.78 21.59 11.57
CA LYS A 316 -4.05 23.00 11.37
C LYS A 316 -2.88 23.92 11.78
N ALA A 317 -2.15 23.57 12.85
CA ALA A 317 -0.96 24.33 13.27
C ALA A 317 0.14 24.29 12.19
N ASP A 318 0.33 23.15 11.53
CA ASP A 318 1.31 22.95 10.47
C ASP A 318 0.70 23.10 9.05
N ALA A 319 -0.37 23.89 8.91
CA ALA A 319 -1.14 24.03 7.66
C ALA A 319 -0.28 24.39 6.44
N ALA A 320 0.83 25.08 6.62
CA ALA A 320 1.76 25.45 5.54
C ALA A 320 2.39 24.22 4.85
N MET A 321 2.39 23.05 5.46
CA MET A 321 2.89 21.79 4.86
C MET A 321 1.93 21.23 3.81
N PHE A 322 0.65 21.63 3.83
CA PHE A 322 -0.41 20.99 3.08
C PHE A 322 -0.98 21.93 2.01
N GLY A 323 -1.23 21.37 0.85
CA GLY A 323 -2.02 22.05 -0.20
C GLY A 323 -3.53 21.91 0.03
N ALA A 324 -3.96 20.93 0.83
CA ALA A 324 -5.35 20.75 1.24
C ALA A 324 -5.43 20.11 2.64
N ILE A 325 -6.39 20.58 3.43
CA ILE A 325 -6.75 19.99 4.72
C ILE A 325 -8.23 19.64 4.68
N GLN A 326 -8.56 18.41 5.03
CA GLN A 326 -9.93 17.91 5.00
C GLN A 326 -10.18 16.88 6.10
N PRO A 327 -11.44 16.70 6.54
CA PRO A 327 -11.75 15.66 7.51
C PRO A 327 -11.56 14.27 6.86
N LEU A 328 -11.04 13.32 7.64
CA LEU A 328 -10.91 11.93 7.20
C LEU A 328 -12.29 11.28 7.00
N TYR A 329 -13.24 11.66 7.83
CA TYR A 329 -14.62 11.18 7.85
C TYR A 329 -15.59 12.32 7.55
N ASN A 330 -16.46 12.17 6.55
CA ASN A 330 -17.41 13.19 6.13
C ASN A 330 -18.71 13.19 6.94
N GLY A 331 -18.84 12.37 7.94
CA GLY A 331 -20.08 12.16 8.69
C GLY A 331 -20.00 12.58 10.14
N THR A 332 -20.90 13.46 10.51
CA THR A 332 -21.42 13.79 11.86
C THR A 332 -20.44 13.74 13.01
N ALA A 333 -20.11 14.92 13.49
CA ALA A 333 -19.77 15.12 14.89
C ALA A 333 -20.79 14.33 15.75
N SER A 334 -20.25 13.40 16.56
CA SER A 334 -20.87 12.87 17.79
C SER A 334 -22.40 12.65 17.82
N GLU A 335 -22.85 11.44 17.52
CA GLU A 335 -24.00 10.84 18.20
C GLU A 335 -23.62 9.66 19.11
N ASP A 336 -22.37 9.41 19.39
CA ASP A 336 -21.94 8.39 20.37
C ASP A 336 -21.23 9.04 21.55
N GLY A 337 -22.00 9.85 22.27
CA GLY A 337 -21.62 10.47 23.53
C GLY A 337 -22.78 10.43 24.53
N GLN A 338 -23.25 9.22 24.81
CA GLN A 338 -23.94 8.93 26.07
C GLN A 338 -23.65 7.50 26.51
#